data_9a8fefb0094b520f865c348b689dd035
#
_entry.id   9a8fefb0094b520f865c348b689dd035
#
_cell.length_a   1.000
_cell.length_b   1.000
_cell.length_c   1.000
_cell.angle_alpha   90.00
_cell.angle_beta   90.00
_cell.angle_gamma   90.00
#
_symmetry.space_group_name_H-M   'P 1'
#
loop_
_entity.id
_entity.type
_entity.pdbx_description
1 polymer ?
#
loop_
_entity_poly.entity_id
_entity_poly.type
_entity_poly.pdbx_seq_one_letter_code
_entity_poly.pdbx_strand_id
1 'polypeptide(L)'
;MILGDVKSGKTARTAEILRQFLQAGYAEKIVVLDMAPDTIRGIGGKMERFPDEPLLYLTADVHAPRLMGENESHARQLAEANARAIEKLFLQLRRRRKEILFVNDTTLYLQAGTLKRLLEILNTASTQVLNAYYGSTFPDSTLSRRETQLTEELMKTCDQIIYGNGA
;
A
#
# COMPACT_ATOMS: atom_id res chain seq x y z
N MET A 1 3.30 -10.88 -1.95
CA MET A 1 2.62 -9.66 -2.43
C MET A 1 1.28 -10.01 -3.05
N ILE A 2 0.23 -9.21 -2.82
CA ILE A 2 -1.13 -9.43 -3.36
C ILE A 2 -1.40 -8.37 -4.41
N LEU A 3 -1.70 -8.78 -5.64
CA LEU A 3 -1.92 -7.92 -6.81
C LEU A 3 -3.35 -8.04 -7.33
N GLY A 4 -3.80 -7.03 -8.04
CA GLY A 4 -5.04 -7.08 -8.80
C GLY A 4 -5.62 -5.72 -9.13
N ASP A 5 -6.67 -5.73 -9.92
CA ASP A 5 -7.38 -4.53 -10.36
C ASP A 5 -8.25 -3.93 -9.25
N VAL A 6 -8.94 -2.87 -9.55
CA VAL A 6 -9.96 -2.27 -8.68
C VAL A 6 -11.00 -3.34 -8.29
N LYS A 7 -11.39 -3.34 -7.02
CA LYS A 7 -12.39 -4.29 -6.45
C LYS A 7 -12.01 -5.77 -6.53
N SER A 8 -10.77 -6.13 -6.82
CA SER A 8 -10.31 -7.54 -6.84
C SER A 8 -10.10 -8.17 -5.43
N GLY A 9 -10.51 -7.52 -4.36
CA GLY A 9 -10.44 -8.06 -3.01
C GLY A 9 -9.05 -8.00 -2.33
N LYS A 10 -8.06 -7.32 -2.91
CA LYS A 10 -6.69 -7.23 -2.35
C LYS A 10 -6.64 -6.80 -0.89
N THR A 11 -7.30 -5.70 -0.56
CA THR A 11 -7.32 -5.15 0.81
C THR A 11 -8.00 -6.11 1.78
N ALA A 12 -9.12 -6.73 1.36
CA ALA A 12 -9.81 -7.74 2.17
C ALA A 12 -8.92 -8.97 2.41
N ARG A 13 -8.21 -9.44 1.38
CA ARG A 13 -7.28 -10.57 1.51
C ARG A 13 -6.09 -10.22 2.42
N THR A 14 -5.57 -9.00 2.32
CA THR A 14 -4.51 -8.52 3.22
C THR A 14 -4.99 -8.49 4.67
N ALA A 15 -6.21 -8.00 4.91
CA ALA A 15 -6.82 -7.98 6.25
C ALA A 15 -7.11 -9.38 6.79
N GLU A 16 -7.50 -10.32 5.93
CA GLU A 16 -7.68 -11.73 6.32
C GLU A 16 -6.36 -12.36 6.80
N ILE A 17 -5.28 -12.15 6.07
CA ILE A 17 -3.95 -12.63 6.49
C ILE A 17 -3.55 -11.95 7.81
N LEU A 18 -3.79 -10.65 7.97
CA LEU A 18 -3.53 -9.95 9.22
C LEU A 18 -4.29 -10.60 10.40
N ARG A 19 -5.58 -10.91 10.22
CA ARG A 19 -6.36 -11.60 11.28
C ARG A 19 -5.74 -12.95 11.68
N GLN A 20 -5.22 -13.72 10.72
CA GLN A 20 -4.54 -14.99 11.02
C GLN A 20 -3.29 -14.77 11.88
N PHE A 21 -2.51 -13.74 11.60
CA PHE A 21 -1.35 -13.38 12.43
C PHE A 21 -1.76 -12.91 13.83
N LEU A 22 -2.86 -12.15 13.95
CA LEU A 22 -3.39 -11.72 15.25
C LEU A 22 -3.87 -12.91 16.07
N GLN A 23 -4.63 -13.83 15.46
CA GLN A 23 -5.08 -15.07 16.11
C GLN A 23 -3.91 -15.97 16.55
N ALA A 24 -2.79 -15.91 15.84
CA ALA A 24 -1.56 -16.62 16.21
C ALA A 24 -0.73 -15.90 17.30
N GLY A 25 -1.19 -14.77 17.83
CA GLY A 25 -0.55 -14.05 18.94
C GLY A 25 0.60 -13.14 18.54
N TYR A 26 0.68 -12.70 17.27
CA TYR A 26 1.77 -11.86 16.80
C TYR A 26 1.49 -10.35 16.87
N ALA A 27 0.39 -9.91 17.52
CA ALA A 27 -0.06 -8.53 17.49
C ALA A 27 1.04 -7.50 17.86
N GLU A 28 1.79 -7.73 18.93
CA GLU A 28 2.86 -6.82 19.37
C GLU A 28 4.04 -6.70 18.38
N LYS A 29 4.19 -7.69 17.47
CA LYS A 29 5.25 -7.74 16.46
C LYS A 29 4.86 -7.09 15.15
N ILE A 30 3.59 -6.70 15.00
CA ILE A 30 3.01 -6.21 13.76
C ILE A 30 3.02 -4.68 13.70
N VAL A 31 3.37 -4.17 12.53
CA VAL A 31 3.01 -2.82 12.10
C VAL A 31 2.21 -2.88 10.80
N VAL A 32 1.15 -2.12 10.75
CA VAL A 32 0.38 -1.85 9.52
C VAL A 32 0.75 -0.48 9.01
N LEU A 33 1.18 -0.40 7.77
CA LEU A 33 1.43 0.83 7.03
C LEU A 33 0.33 0.97 5.97
N ASP A 34 -0.71 1.72 6.30
CA ASP A 34 -1.84 1.91 5.41
C ASP A 34 -1.69 3.21 4.61
N MET A 35 -1.27 3.05 3.37
CA MET A 35 -1.03 4.15 2.44
C MET A 35 -2.23 4.42 1.53
N ALA A 36 -3.33 3.67 1.66
CA ALA A 36 -4.52 3.87 0.84
C ALA A 36 -5.23 5.20 1.17
N PRO A 37 -5.85 5.85 0.18
CA PRO A 37 -6.77 6.96 0.42
C PRO A 37 -8.06 6.45 1.04
N ASP A 38 -8.90 7.36 1.51
CA ASP A 38 -10.29 7.03 1.83
C ASP A 38 -11.04 6.60 0.55
N THR A 39 -12.12 5.85 0.74
CA THR A 39 -12.93 5.37 -0.39
C THR A 39 -13.55 6.51 -1.16
N ILE A 40 -13.29 6.57 -2.47
CA ILE A 40 -13.87 7.55 -3.39
C ILE A 40 -14.65 6.81 -4.48
N ARG A 41 -15.95 7.07 -4.58
CA ARG A 41 -16.84 6.42 -5.57
C ARG A 41 -16.77 4.88 -5.51
N GLY A 42 -16.60 4.32 -4.31
CA GLY A 42 -16.48 2.88 -4.10
C GLY A 42 -15.14 2.27 -4.54
N ILE A 43 -14.12 3.10 -4.78
CA ILE A 43 -12.76 2.68 -5.17
C ILE A 43 -11.78 3.07 -4.07
N GLY A 44 -10.77 2.22 -3.83
CA GLY A 44 -9.80 2.39 -2.76
C GLY A 44 -10.38 2.06 -1.39
N GLY A 45 -9.71 2.50 -0.38
CA GLY A 45 -10.13 2.37 1.00
C GLY A 45 -9.04 1.85 1.91
N LYS A 46 -9.06 2.37 3.12
CA LYS A 46 -8.16 1.94 4.18
C LYS A 46 -8.48 0.50 4.59
N MET A 47 -7.48 -0.16 5.11
CA MET A 47 -7.63 -1.51 5.66
C MET A 47 -8.42 -1.47 6.97
N GLU A 48 -9.12 -2.56 7.28
CA GLU A 48 -9.80 -2.75 8.56
C GLU A 48 -8.85 -2.50 9.74
N ARG A 49 -9.35 -1.80 10.75
CA ARG A 49 -8.62 -1.56 12.00
C ARG A 49 -9.01 -2.57 13.06
N PHE A 50 -8.05 -2.90 13.91
CA PHE A 50 -8.19 -3.80 15.05
C PHE A 50 -7.83 -3.03 16.33
N PRO A 51 -8.75 -2.19 16.86
CA PRO A 51 -8.44 -1.24 17.93
C PRO A 51 -8.11 -1.91 19.26
N ASP A 52 -8.60 -3.14 19.48
CA ASP A 52 -8.37 -3.92 20.70
C ASP A 52 -7.04 -4.69 20.67
N GLU A 53 -6.33 -4.67 19.53
CA GLU A 53 -5.07 -5.38 19.36
C GLU A 53 -3.86 -4.44 19.53
N PRO A 54 -2.79 -4.88 20.22
CA PRO A 54 -1.61 -4.06 20.50
C PRO A 54 -0.67 -3.92 19.29
N LEU A 55 -1.21 -3.94 18.08
CA LEU A 55 -0.43 -3.67 16.87
C LEU A 55 -0.24 -2.17 16.64
N LEU A 56 0.79 -1.81 15.90
CA LEU A 56 1.01 -0.43 15.47
C LEU A 56 0.33 -0.19 14.12
N TYR A 57 -0.64 0.71 14.08
CA TYR A 57 -1.29 1.11 12.82
C TYR A 57 -0.90 2.54 12.44
N LEU A 58 -0.20 2.69 11.31
CA LEU A 58 0.25 3.96 10.75
C LEU A 58 -0.52 4.26 9.46
N THR A 59 -1.09 5.46 9.37
CA THR A 59 -1.77 5.92 8.17
C THR A 59 -1.56 7.41 7.98
N ALA A 60 -1.69 7.90 6.75
CA ALA A 60 -1.65 9.30 6.39
C ALA A 60 -2.97 9.73 5.73
N ASP A 61 -3.22 11.03 5.75
CA ASP A 61 -4.21 11.63 4.89
C ASP A 61 -3.61 11.79 3.49
N VAL A 62 -4.16 11.04 2.55
CA VAL A 62 -3.67 10.94 1.17
C VAL A 62 -4.84 11.01 0.19
N HIS A 63 -4.55 11.46 -1.01
CA HIS A 63 -5.52 11.63 -2.09
C HIS A 63 -5.54 10.42 -3.02
N ALA A 64 -6.56 10.33 -3.89
CA ALA A 64 -6.62 9.39 -4.99
C ALA A 64 -6.32 10.12 -6.32
N PRO A 65 -5.05 10.27 -6.75
CA PRO A 65 -4.66 11.15 -7.86
C PRO A 65 -5.39 10.86 -9.17
N ARG A 66 -5.62 9.56 -9.46
CA ARG A 66 -6.31 9.13 -10.69
C ARG A 66 -7.83 9.38 -10.70
N LEU A 67 -8.43 9.61 -9.53
CA LEU A 67 -9.86 9.88 -9.38
C LEU A 67 -10.16 11.37 -9.14
N MET A 68 -9.21 12.09 -8.54
CA MET A 68 -9.37 13.49 -8.11
C MET A 68 -8.63 14.47 -9.01
N GLY A 69 -7.65 14.02 -9.79
CA GLY A 69 -6.89 14.88 -10.69
C GLY A 69 -7.76 15.39 -11.84
N GLU A 70 -7.90 16.70 -11.94
CA GLU A 70 -8.63 17.37 -13.03
C GLU A 70 -7.88 17.24 -14.38
N ASN A 71 -6.56 17.09 -14.31
CA ASN A 71 -5.66 16.89 -15.43
C ASN A 71 -4.37 16.20 -14.95
N GLU A 72 -3.48 15.84 -15.87
CA GLU A 72 -2.22 15.14 -15.57
C GLU A 72 -1.32 15.91 -14.59
N SER A 73 -1.24 17.23 -14.72
CA SER A 73 -0.45 18.08 -13.81
C SER A 73 -1.00 18.05 -12.39
N HIS A 74 -2.31 18.19 -12.24
CA HIS A 74 -2.97 18.12 -10.92
C HIS A 74 -2.84 16.72 -10.30
N ALA A 75 -3.06 15.66 -11.10
CA ALA A 75 -2.86 14.28 -10.62
C ALA A 75 -1.44 14.05 -10.10
N ARG A 76 -0.42 14.59 -10.81
CA ARG A 76 0.98 14.50 -10.38
C ARG A 76 1.23 15.28 -9.07
N GLN A 77 0.68 16.47 -8.93
CA GLN A 77 0.80 17.26 -7.69
C GLN A 77 0.22 16.51 -6.48
N LEU A 78 -0.95 15.87 -6.65
CA LEU A 78 -1.55 15.03 -5.61
C LEU A 78 -0.68 13.83 -5.27
N ALA A 79 -0.10 13.15 -6.27
CA ALA A 79 0.81 12.03 -6.05
C ALA A 79 2.09 12.46 -5.30
N GLU A 80 2.67 13.61 -5.62
CA GLU A 80 3.81 14.17 -4.91
C GLU A 80 3.47 14.55 -3.46
N ALA A 81 2.27 15.11 -3.23
CA ALA A 81 1.79 15.39 -1.87
C ALA A 81 1.64 14.10 -1.06
N ASN A 82 1.08 13.04 -1.67
CA ASN A 82 0.98 11.72 -1.04
C ASN A 82 2.35 11.14 -0.68
N ALA A 83 3.30 11.19 -1.60
CA ALA A 83 4.65 10.69 -1.33
C ALA A 83 5.28 11.41 -0.12
N ARG A 84 5.14 12.73 -0.03
CA ARG A 84 5.61 13.50 1.14
C ARG A 84 4.90 13.12 2.44
N ALA A 85 3.60 12.86 2.39
CA ALA A 85 2.82 12.43 3.57
C ALA A 85 3.26 11.02 4.01
N ILE A 86 3.44 10.10 3.08
CA ILE A 86 3.88 8.72 3.33
C ILE A 86 5.32 8.68 3.87
N GLU A 87 6.22 9.56 3.40
CA GLU A 87 7.59 9.66 3.96
C GLU A 87 7.60 9.98 5.46
N LYS A 88 6.62 10.75 5.95
CA LYS A 88 6.47 10.99 7.41
C LYS A 88 6.11 9.70 8.15
N LEU A 89 5.31 8.81 7.54
CA LEU A 89 5.02 7.49 8.11
C LEU A 89 6.29 6.62 8.14
N PHE A 90 7.11 6.66 7.08
CA PHE A 90 8.38 5.94 7.03
C PHE A 90 9.34 6.36 8.15
N LEU A 91 9.36 7.66 8.49
CA LEU A 91 10.14 8.15 9.63
C LEU A 91 9.61 7.62 10.97
N GLN A 92 8.29 7.52 11.13
CA GLN A 92 7.68 6.94 12.33
C GLN A 92 7.99 5.45 12.44
N LEU A 93 7.88 4.71 11.35
CA LEU A 93 8.17 3.28 11.28
C LEU A 93 9.62 2.98 11.67
N ARG A 94 10.59 3.75 11.20
CA ARG A 94 12.02 3.57 11.54
C ARG A 94 12.29 3.67 13.04
N ARG A 95 11.50 4.44 13.78
CA ARG A 95 11.60 4.58 15.24
C ARG A 95 10.94 3.45 16.02
N ARG A 96 10.06 2.69 15.38
CA ARG A 96 9.20 1.67 15.99
C ARG A 96 9.26 0.38 15.19
N ARG A 97 10.47 -0.12 14.92
CA ARG A 97 10.66 -1.35 14.15
C ARG A 97 9.91 -2.52 14.74
N LYS A 98 9.27 -3.30 13.88
CA LYS A 98 8.56 -4.52 14.18
C LYS A 98 9.04 -5.64 13.25
N GLU A 99 8.77 -6.88 13.61
CA GLU A 99 9.21 -8.03 12.83
C GLU A 99 8.35 -8.26 11.58
N ILE A 100 7.07 -7.85 11.64
CA ILE A 100 6.06 -8.13 10.62
C ILE A 100 5.48 -6.81 10.12
N LEU A 101 5.56 -6.57 8.83
CA LEU A 101 5.06 -5.36 8.16
C LEU A 101 3.94 -5.70 7.18
N PHE A 102 2.76 -5.16 7.43
CA PHE A 102 1.66 -5.14 6.47
C PHE A 102 1.62 -3.79 5.77
N VAL A 103 1.53 -3.78 4.44
CA VAL A 103 1.45 -2.54 3.65
C VAL A 103 0.24 -2.58 2.74
N ASN A 104 -0.69 -1.65 2.94
CA ASN A 104 -1.85 -1.47 2.09
C ASN A 104 -1.61 -0.37 1.06
N ASP A 105 -1.81 -0.70 -0.21
CA ASP A 105 -1.67 0.17 -1.39
C ASP A 105 -0.25 0.73 -1.60
N THR A 106 0.71 -0.16 -1.85
CA THR A 106 2.10 0.23 -2.17
C THR A 106 2.19 1.12 -3.42
N THR A 107 1.26 0.97 -4.36
CA THR A 107 1.26 1.72 -5.61
C THR A 107 1.04 3.22 -5.41
N LEU A 108 0.30 3.62 -4.40
CA LEU A 108 0.08 5.04 -4.12
C LEU A 108 1.40 5.80 -3.85
N TYR A 109 2.33 5.16 -3.15
CA TYR A 109 3.66 5.73 -2.96
C TYR A 109 4.49 5.72 -4.26
N LEU A 110 4.41 4.64 -5.04
CA LEU A 110 5.19 4.48 -6.27
C LEU A 110 4.78 5.46 -7.38
N GLN A 111 3.63 6.09 -7.29
CA GLN A 111 3.21 7.15 -8.22
C GLN A 111 4.19 8.33 -8.27
N ALA A 112 4.82 8.69 -7.14
CA ALA A 112 5.78 9.79 -7.07
C ALA A 112 7.03 9.52 -6.21
N GLY A 113 7.00 8.52 -5.35
CA GLY A 113 8.13 8.05 -4.57
C GLY A 113 9.13 7.21 -5.36
N THR A 114 10.13 6.63 -4.70
CA THR A 114 11.14 5.79 -5.35
C THR A 114 11.08 4.36 -4.85
N LEU A 115 11.28 3.39 -5.74
CA LEU A 115 11.34 1.97 -5.37
C LEU A 115 12.46 1.71 -4.36
N LYS A 116 13.64 2.31 -4.57
CA LYS A 116 14.76 2.18 -3.63
C LYS A 116 14.34 2.54 -2.21
N ARG A 117 13.65 3.66 -2.04
CA ARG A 117 13.20 4.12 -0.73
C ARG A 117 12.15 3.20 -0.12
N LEU A 118 11.20 2.71 -0.93
CA LEU A 118 10.22 1.72 -0.47
C LEU A 118 10.92 0.43 -0.01
N LEU A 119 11.86 -0.11 -0.77
CA LEU A 119 12.62 -1.31 -0.40
C LEU A 119 13.43 -1.11 0.90
N GLU A 120 14.03 0.05 1.13
CA GLU A 120 14.67 0.37 2.42
C GLU A 120 13.69 0.25 3.60
N ILE A 121 12.45 0.64 3.40
CA ILE A 121 11.40 0.54 4.42
C ILE A 121 10.92 -0.91 4.59
N LEU A 122 10.65 -1.61 3.51
CA LEU A 122 10.24 -3.00 3.55
C LEU A 122 11.27 -3.86 4.28
N ASN A 123 12.56 -3.66 4.00
CA ASN A 123 13.67 -4.39 4.63
C ASN A 123 13.88 -4.06 6.13
N THR A 124 13.04 -3.21 6.72
CA THR A 124 13.05 -3.02 8.18
C THR A 124 12.34 -4.14 8.94
N ALA A 125 11.58 -4.98 8.26
CA ALA A 125 10.87 -6.13 8.80
C ALA A 125 11.32 -7.42 8.13
N SER A 126 11.35 -8.52 8.86
CA SER A 126 11.72 -9.85 8.34
C SER A 126 10.58 -10.52 7.57
N THR A 127 9.33 -10.18 7.89
CA THR A 127 8.14 -10.68 7.21
C THR A 127 7.33 -9.51 6.67
N GLN A 128 6.93 -9.59 5.40
CA GLN A 128 6.25 -8.51 4.72
C GLN A 128 5.02 -9.05 3.96
N VAL A 129 3.87 -8.41 4.18
CA VAL A 129 2.64 -8.68 3.42
C VAL A 129 2.21 -7.38 2.76
N LEU A 130 2.29 -7.33 1.43
CA LEU A 130 2.04 -6.12 0.65
C LEU A 130 0.84 -6.33 -0.25
N ASN A 131 0.06 -5.27 -0.50
CA ASN A 131 -0.81 -5.25 -1.65
C ASN A 131 -0.55 -4.04 -2.56
N ALA A 132 -0.86 -4.21 -3.83
CA ALA A 132 -0.67 -3.19 -4.85
C ALA A 132 -1.75 -3.29 -5.93
N TYR A 133 -2.11 -2.14 -6.48
CA TYR A 133 -2.89 -2.12 -7.70
C TYR A 133 -2.03 -2.64 -8.87
N TYR A 134 -2.62 -3.55 -9.64
CA TYR A 134 -2.07 -4.04 -10.91
C TYR A 134 -3.24 -4.47 -11.79
N GLY A 135 -3.62 -3.64 -12.75
CA GLY A 135 -4.82 -3.83 -13.56
C GLY A 135 -4.98 -2.81 -14.66
N SER A 136 -6.12 -2.82 -15.33
CA SER A 136 -6.44 -2.01 -16.50
C SER A 136 -7.62 -1.04 -16.32
N THR A 137 -8.18 -0.95 -15.12
CA THR A 137 -9.35 -0.06 -14.86
C THR A 137 -9.03 1.42 -15.10
N PHE A 138 -7.80 1.86 -14.81
CA PHE A 138 -7.43 3.25 -15.01
C PHE A 138 -6.81 3.46 -16.40
N PRO A 139 -7.09 4.61 -17.05
CA PRO A 139 -6.55 4.92 -18.37
C PRO A 139 -5.02 5.01 -18.33
N ASP A 140 -4.41 4.80 -19.50
CA ASP A 140 -2.98 5.00 -19.69
C ASP A 140 -2.61 6.48 -19.49
N SER A 141 -1.60 6.70 -18.68
CA SER A 141 -1.06 8.03 -18.36
C SER A 141 0.40 7.89 -17.94
N THR A 142 1.12 9.00 -17.85
CA THR A 142 2.49 9.01 -17.32
C THR A 142 2.55 8.41 -15.90
N LEU A 143 1.55 8.71 -15.08
CA LEU A 143 1.45 8.22 -13.71
C LEU A 143 1.19 6.70 -13.68
N SER A 144 0.26 6.20 -14.50
CA SER A 144 -0.07 4.77 -14.58
C SER A 144 1.11 3.95 -15.08
N ARG A 145 1.80 4.41 -16.13
CA ARG A 145 2.99 3.72 -16.67
C ARG A 145 4.11 3.61 -15.64
N ARG A 146 4.41 4.71 -14.92
CA ARG A 146 5.41 4.72 -13.85
C ARG A 146 5.05 3.72 -12.76
N GLU A 147 3.81 3.76 -12.30
CA GLU A 147 3.29 2.89 -11.25
C GLU A 147 3.41 1.42 -11.64
N THR A 148 2.96 1.06 -12.85
CA THR A 148 3.06 -0.31 -13.37
C THR A 148 4.50 -0.77 -13.42
N GLN A 149 5.39 0.01 -14.02
CA GLN A 149 6.81 -0.33 -14.12
C GLN A 149 7.44 -0.59 -12.75
N LEU A 150 7.26 0.32 -11.79
CA LEU A 150 7.85 0.17 -10.46
C LEU A 150 7.20 -0.97 -9.65
N THR A 151 5.92 -1.26 -9.90
CA THR A 151 5.24 -2.42 -9.31
C THR A 151 5.84 -3.72 -9.86
N GLU A 152 6.10 -3.81 -11.17
CA GLU A 152 6.75 -4.97 -11.79
C GLU A 152 8.18 -5.17 -11.28
N GLU A 153 8.91 -4.10 -11.02
CA GLU A 153 10.23 -4.19 -10.39
C GLU A 153 10.13 -4.66 -8.92
N LEU A 154 9.14 -4.19 -8.17
CA LEU A 154 8.88 -4.64 -6.81
C LEU A 154 8.50 -6.13 -6.76
N MET A 155 7.70 -6.59 -7.71
CA MET A 155 7.30 -8.01 -7.82
C MET A 155 8.52 -8.94 -7.89
N LYS A 156 9.60 -8.55 -8.55
CA LYS A 156 10.83 -9.35 -8.68
C LYS A 156 11.55 -9.56 -7.34
N THR A 157 11.23 -8.77 -6.33
CA THR A 157 11.81 -8.89 -4.98
C THR A 157 10.95 -9.69 -4.01
N CYS A 158 9.78 -10.15 -4.45
CA CYS A 158 8.82 -10.86 -3.62
C CYS A 158 8.99 -12.39 -3.75
N ASP A 159 8.98 -13.10 -2.64
CA ASP A 159 9.03 -14.58 -2.63
C ASP A 159 7.76 -15.21 -3.18
N GLN A 160 6.61 -14.54 -2.99
CA GLN A 160 5.31 -15.03 -3.44
C GLN A 160 4.44 -13.90 -3.97
N ILE A 161 3.80 -14.16 -5.12
CA ILE A 161 2.80 -13.29 -5.74
C ILE A 161 1.45 -14.01 -5.72
N ILE A 162 0.42 -13.30 -5.24
CA ILE A 162 -0.97 -13.77 -5.23
C ILE A 162 -1.79 -12.76 -6.03
N TYR A 163 -2.51 -13.22 -7.01
CA TYR A 163 -3.45 -12.37 -7.74
C TYR A 163 -4.82 -12.43 -7.07
N GLY A 164 -5.40 -11.25 -6.80
CA GLY A 164 -6.79 -11.15 -6.36
C GLY A 164 -7.72 -11.65 -7.47
N ASN A 165 -8.78 -12.34 -7.09
CA ASN A 165 -9.78 -12.79 -8.05
C ASN A 165 -10.45 -11.55 -8.66
N GLY A 166 -10.29 -11.38 -9.96
CA GLY A 166 -11.11 -10.43 -10.70
C GLY A 166 -12.58 -10.88 -10.60
N ALA A 167 -13.45 -9.95 -10.22
CA ALA A 167 -14.88 -10.14 -10.32
C ALA A 167 -15.29 -10.09 -11.80
#